data_2b49a1b8380e21848c5371baec997e1a
#
_entry.id   2b49a1b8380e21848c5371baec997e1a
#
_cell.length_a   1.000
_cell.length_b   1.000
_cell.length_c   1.000
_cell.angle_alpha   90.00
_cell.angle_beta   90.00
_cell.angle_gamma   90.00
#
_symmetry.space_group_name_H-M   'P 1'
#
loop_
_entity.id
_entity.type
_entity.pdbx_description
1 polymer ?
#
loop_
_entity_poly.entity_id
_entity_poly.type
_entity_poly.pdbx_seq_one_letter_code
_entity_poly.pdbx_strand_id
1 'polypeptide(L)'
;DMPVMNGADFLKEIRSIDNTIPAVIISSYSDKEKLMSAIKLNLVSYLTKPLEFSALKSLLQECAMWMEKYDLLKIQLNENCFYDMSSKVIFENNNVKSTFTNYESKIFEYLLKNKEKVVSFDKIFYILDNHEANKKSLTSIIYKINKKLPKPMIKNVKDVGYIIAGI
;
A
#
# COMPACT_ATOMS: atom_id res chain seq x y z
N ASP A 1 24.17 -16.06 -3.56
CA ASP A 1 24.92 -14.83 -3.25
C ASP A 1 24.59 -13.78 -4.30
N MET A 2 24.29 -12.58 -3.85
CA MET A 2 24.10 -11.44 -4.75
C MET A 2 25.50 -10.83 -5.04
N PRO A 3 25.87 -10.59 -6.32
CA PRO A 3 27.25 -10.33 -6.67
C PRO A 3 27.81 -8.96 -6.24
N VAL A 4 26.98 -8.02 -5.80
CA VAL A 4 27.43 -6.64 -5.47
C VAL A 4 27.15 -6.27 -4.01
N MET A 5 26.03 -6.70 -3.45
CA MET A 5 25.60 -6.40 -2.08
C MET A 5 24.80 -7.58 -1.51
N ASN A 6 25.11 -8.01 -0.30
CA ASN A 6 24.29 -9.04 0.34
C ASN A 6 23.03 -8.45 0.99
N GLY A 7 22.03 -9.31 1.27
CA GLY A 7 20.74 -8.85 1.78
C GLY A 7 20.81 -8.16 3.16
N ALA A 8 21.79 -8.49 3.99
CA ALA A 8 21.98 -7.85 5.29
C ALA A 8 22.53 -6.43 5.16
N ASP A 9 23.45 -6.21 4.23
CA ASP A 9 24.01 -4.87 3.98
C ASP A 9 22.98 -3.98 3.28
N PHE A 10 22.22 -4.52 2.33
CA PHE A 10 21.07 -3.82 1.74
C PHE A 10 20.05 -3.38 2.81
N LEU A 11 19.74 -4.26 3.76
CA LEU A 11 18.82 -3.93 4.84
C LEU A 11 19.38 -2.86 5.80
N LYS A 12 20.68 -2.86 6.08
CA LYS A 12 21.32 -1.78 6.86
C LYS A 12 21.15 -0.41 6.20
N GLU A 13 21.31 -0.35 4.88
CA GLU A 13 21.09 0.89 4.13
C GLU A 13 19.63 1.34 4.21
N ILE A 14 18.67 0.43 4.03
CA ILE A 14 17.25 0.75 4.21
C ILE A 14 16.98 1.27 5.63
N ARG A 15 17.54 0.63 6.66
CA ARG A 15 17.36 1.05 8.06
C ARG A 15 17.99 2.40 8.39
N SER A 16 18.99 2.82 7.63
CA SER A 16 19.55 4.19 7.77
C SER A 16 18.59 5.26 7.21
N ILE A 17 17.69 4.89 6.30
CA ILE A 17 16.71 5.78 5.68
C ILE A 17 15.39 5.75 6.48
N ASP A 18 14.87 4.55 6.75
CA ASP A 18 13.60 4.36 7.41
C ASP A 18 13.55 3.02 8.16
N ASN A 19 13.35 3.10 9.49
CA ASN A 19 13.23 1.96 10.38
C ASN A 19 11.84 1.32 10.39
N THR A 20 10.84 1.96 9.79
CA THR A 20 9.45 1.51 9.81
C THR A 20 9.09 0.59 8.65
N ILE A 21 9.86 0.61 7.56
CA ILE A 21 9.63 -0.26 6.40
C ILE A 21 9.63 -1.73 6.83
N PRO A 22 8.54 -2.50 6.60
CA PRO A 22 8.52 -3.92 6.95
C PRO A 22 9.53 -4.68 6.11
N ALA A 23 10.39 -5.45 6.77
CA ALA A 23 11.41 -6.24 6.09
C ALA A 23 11.41 -7.68 6.60
N VAL A 24 11.54 -8.60 5.68
CA VAL A 24 11.60 -10.04 5.92
C VAL A 24 12.81 -10.61 5.21
N ILE A 25 13.52 -11.50 5.89
CA ILE A 25 14.60 -12.29 5.25
C ILE A 25 14.09 -13.69 5.00
N ILE A 26 14.26 -14.17 3.77
CA ILE A 26 13.99 -15.54 3.37
C ILE A 26 15.31 -16.15 2.87
N SER A 27 15.83 -17.16 3.59
CA SER A 27 17.16 -17.72 3.34
C SER A 27 17.14 -19.24 3.25
N SER A 28 18.07 -19.80 2.47
CA SER A 28 18.32 -21.24 2.46
C SER A 28 19.23 -21.70 3.61
N TYR A 29 19.81 -20.76 4.36
CA TYR A 29 20.76 -21.03 5.40
C TYR A 29 20.16 -20.79 6.79
N SER A 30 20.33 -21.74 7.68
CA SER A 30 20.02 -21.65 9.12
C SER A 30 21.22 -21.20 9.95
N ASP A 31 22.13 -20.43 9.36
CA ASP A 31 23.34 -19.95 10.02
C ASP A 31 23.00 -19.02 11.17
N LYS A 32 23.33 -19.46 12.38
CA LYS A 32 23.00 -18.78 13.62
C LYS A 32 23.59 -17.38 13.73
N GLU A 33 24.77 -17.14 13.15
CA GLU A 33 25.43 -15.84 13.18
C GLU A 33 24.72 -14.83 12.25
N LYS A 34 24.28 -15.28 11.08
CA LYS A 34 23.51 -14.46 10.15
C LYS A 34 22.13 -14.14 10.70
N LEU A 35 21.50 -15.10 11.39
CA LEU A 35 20.24 -14.89 12.09
C LEU A 35 20.37 -13.83 13.20
N MET A 36 21.41 -13.93 14.04
CA MET A 36 21.66 -12.97 15.11
C MET A 36 21.97 -11.57 14.58
N SER A 37 22.68 -11.47 13.48
CA SER A 37 22.93 -10.19 12.79
C SER A 37 21.65 -9.58 12.23
N ALA A 38 20.79 -10.42 11.68
CA ALA A 38 19.51 -10.02 11.10
C ALA A 38 18.50 -9.52 12.16
N ILE A 39 18.47 -10.15 13.35
CA ILE A 39 17.61 -9.72 14.47
C ILE A 39 17.89 -8.27 14.88
N LYS A 40 19.15 -7.84 14.84
CA LYS A 40 19.55 -6.44 15.14
C LYS A 40 19.06 -5.42 14.11
N LEU A 41 18.58 -5.88 12.96
CA LEU A 41 18.12 -5.04 11.87
C LEU A 41 16.60 -4.78 11.89
N ASN A 42 15.94 -5.00 13.03
CA ASN A 42 14.50 -4.71 13.20
C ASN A 42 13.65 -5.35 12.10
N LEU A 43 13.74 -6.68 11.96
CA LEU A 43 12.96 -7.46 11.00
C LEU A 43 11.54 -7.70 11.50
N VAL A 44 10.59 -7.82 10.57
CA VAL A 44 9.29 -8.41 10.85
C VAL A 44 9.44 -9.89 11.14
N SER A 45 10.16 -10.60 10.27
CA SER A 45 10.35 -12.05 10.40
C SER A 45 11.58 -12.54 9.62
N TYR A 46 12.05 -13.75 9.97
CA TYR A 46 13.09 -14.48 9.26
C TYR A 46 12.58 -15.88 8.95
N LEU A 47 12.55 -16.27 7.68
CA LEU A 47 12.11 -17.59 7.25
C LEU A 47 13.22 -18.37 6.53
N THR A 48 13.22 -19.69 6.73
CA THR A 48 14.12 -20.60 6.02
C THR A 48 13.40 -21.28 4.86
N LYS A 49 14.11 -21.49 3.75
CA LYS A 49 13.62 -22.32 2.64
C LYS A 49 13.77 -23.80 2.95
N PRO A 50 12.83 -24.69 2.52
CA PRO A 50 11.64 -24.39 1.73
C PRO A 50 10.53 -23.72 2.55
N LEU A 51 9.74 -22.85 1.92
CA LEU A 51 8.63 -22.15 2.58
C LEU A 51 7.37 -23.02 2.60
N GLU A 52 6.82 -23.21 3.77
CA GLU A 52 5.50 -23.81 3.94
C GLU A 52 4.41 -22.74 3.82
N PHE A 53 3.24 -23.12 3.30
CA PHE A 53 2.10 -22.22 3.12
C PHE A 53 1.63 -21.60 4.45
N SER A 54 1.64 -22.38 5.54
CA SER A 54 1.30 -21.92 6.88
C SER A 54 2.25 -20.81 7.36
N ALA A 55 3.56 -20.99 7.16
CA ALA A 55 4.57 -20.00 7.52
C ALA A 55 4.42 -18.71 6.71
N LEU A 56 4.13 -18.82 5.42
CA LEU A 56 3.86 -17.66 4.57
C LEU A 56 2.61 -16.89 5.02
N LYS A 57 1.54 -17.61 5.38
CA LYS A 57 0.31 -17.00 5.91
C LYS A 57 0.57 -16.21 7.19
N SER A 58 1.27 -16.82 8.16
CA SER A 58 1.65 -16.15 9.42
C SER A 58 2.50 -14.93 9.17
N LEU A 59 3.48 -15.03 8.27
CA LEU A 59 4.33 -13.91 7.87
C LEU A 59 3.54 -12.72 7.34
N LEU A 60 2.56 -12.96 6.47
CA LEU A 60 1.72 -11.88 5.93
C LEU A 60 0.90 -11.20 7.03
N GLN A 61 0.43 -11.96 8.03
CA GLN A 61 -0.25 -11.39 9.19
C GLN A 61 0.70 -10.54 10.04
N GLU A 62 1.93 -11.00 10.30
CA GLU A 62 2.96 -10.23 11.02
C GLU A 62 3.30 -8.93 10.30
N CYS A 63 3.44 -8.97 8.96
CA CYS A 63 3.64 -7.78 8.14
C CYS A 63 2.47 -6.80 8.25
N ALA A 64 1.23 -7.27 8.22
CA ALA A 64 0.05 -6.43 8.37
C ALA A 64 0.04 -5.73 9.76
N MET A 65 0.26 -6.48 10.84
CA MET A 65 0.37 -5.90 12.20
C MET A 65 1.51 -4.89 12.31
N TRP A 66 2.65 -5.15 11.66
CA TRP A 66 3.75 -4.18 11.59
C TRP A 66 3.34 -2.88 10.92
N MET A 67 2.67 -2.98 9.77
CA MET A 67 2.19 -1.80 9.02
C MET A 67 1.19 -1.00 9.83
N GLU A 68 0.29 -1.65 10.56
CA GLU A 68 -0.64 -0.99 11.49
C GLU A 68 0.10 -0.29 12.64
N LYS A 69 1.06 -0.98 13.27
CA LYS A 69 1.86 -0.44 14.39
C LYS A 69 2.58 0.86 14.04
N TYR A 70 3.06 1.00 12.80
CA TYR A 70 3.80 2.16 12.33
C TYR A 70 2.95 3.13 11.49
N ASP A 71 1.62 2.99 11.51
CA ASP A 71 0.68 3.82 10.75
C ASP A 71 0.94 3.88 9.23
N LEU A 72 1.61 2.86 8.68
CA LEU A 72 1.98 2.81 7.27
C LEU A 72 0.78 2.65 6.32
N LEU A 73 -0.39 2.32 6.86
CA LEU A 73 -1.65 2.21 6.13
C LEU A 73 -2.47 3.51 6.16
N LYS A 74 -2.00 4.56 6.85
CA LYS A 74 -2.66 5.86 6.90
C LYS A 74 -2.04 6.81 5.88
N ILE A 75 -2.88 7.37 5.02
CA ILE A 75 -2.48 8.31 3.99
C ILE A 75 -3.03 9.68 4.34
N GLN A 76 -2.12 10.63 4.61
CA GLN A 76 -2.52 12.01 4.89
C GLN A 76 -3.08 12.67 3.63
N LEU A 77 -4.30 13.22 3.72
CA LEU A 77 -4.99 13.91 2.63
C LEU A 77 -4.90 15.44 2.75
N ASN A 78 -4.85 15.95 3.98
CA ASN A 78 -4.53 17.33 4.36
C ASN A 78 -4.19 17.37 5.86
N GLU A 79 -3.96 18.54 6.42
CA GLU A 79 -3.54 18.72 7.84
C GLU A 79 -4.43 17.99 8.85
N ASN A 80 -5.74 17.89 8.59
CA ASN A 80 -6.73 17.36 9.52
C ASN A 80 -7.43 16.08 9.04
N CYS A 81 -7.05 15.57 7.86
CA CYS A 81 -7.79 14.49 7.23
C CYS A 81 -6.85 13.41 6.71
N PHE A 82 -7.09 12.15 7.08
CA PHE A 82 -6.36 11.00 6.57
C PHE A 82 -7.29 9.88 6.12
N TYR A 83 -6.82 9.07 5.20
CA TYR A 83 -7.45 7.83 4.75
C TYR A 83 -6.72 6.64 5.37
N ASP A 84 -7.45 5.78 6.04
CA ASP A 84 -6.96 4.51 6.56
C ASP A 84 -7.30 3.40 5.55
N MET A 85 -6.28 2.82 4.94
CA MET A 85 -6.40 1.77 3.93
C MET A 85 -6.94 0.46 4.52
N SER A 86 -6.68 0.16 5.80
CA SER A 86 -7.11 -1.09 6.43
C SER A 86 -8.61 -1.12 6.64
N SER A 87 -9.17 -0.04 7.16
CA SER A 87 -10.60 0.11 7.42
C SER A 87 -11.39 0.72 6.24
N LYS A 88 -10.70 1.30 5.24
CA LYS A 88 -11.27 2.05 4.11
C LYS A 88 -12.07 3.28 4.55
N VAL A 89 -11.65 3.87 5.66
CA VAL A 89 -12.32 5.02 6.30
C VAL A 89 -11.50 6.28 6.09
N ILE A 90 -12.21 7.38 5.83
CA ILE A 90 -11.63 8.72 5.87
C ILE A 90 -11.97 9.33 7.23
N PHE A 91 -10.95 9.77 7.92
CA PHE A 91 -11.05 10.49 9.19
C PHE A 91 -10.77 11.97 8.99
N GLU A 92 -11.52 12.81 9.69
CA GLU A 92 -11.33 14.26 9.75
C GLU A 92 -11.40 14.71 11.21
N ASN A 93 -10.37 15.36 11.69
CA ASN A 93 -10.20 15.71 13.12
C ASN A 93 -10.39 14.49 14.05
N ASN A 94 -9.82 13.34 13.68
CA ASN A 94 -9.95 12.04 14.37
C ASN A 94 -11.37 11.45 14.45
N ASN A 95 -12.32 12.01 13.75
CA ASN A 95 -13.69 11.47 13.65
C ASN A 95 -13.90 10.83 12.28
N VAL A 96 -14.77 9.81 12.24
CA VAL A 96 -15.17 9.18 10.98
C VAL A 96 -15.94 10.20 10.13
N LYS A 97 -15.37 10.54 8.97
CA LYS A 97 -16.02 11.41 7.97
C LYS A 97 -16.84 10.60 6.97
N SER A 98 -16.23 9.56 6.41
CA SER A 98 -16.85 8.73 5.38
C SER A 98 -16.13 7.41 5.22
N THR A 99 -16.79 6.44 4.59
CA THR A 99 -16.24 5.11 4.31
C THR A 99 -16.28 4.84 2.80
N PHE A 100 -15.24 4.26 2.25
CA PHE A 100 -15.23 3.81 0.86
C PHE A 100 -15.82 2.40 0.73
N THR A 101 -16.55 2.18 -0.36
CA THR A 101 -16.90 0.82 -0.81
C THR A 101 -15.67 0.12 -1.38
N ASN A 102 -15.76 -1.20 -1.60
CA ASN A 102 -14.67 -1.98 -2.19
C ASN A 102 -14.23 -1.45 -3.56
N TYR A 103 -15.15 -1.01 -4.41
CA TYR A 103 -14.80 -0.42 -5.71
C TYR A 103 -14.17 0.96 -5.58
N GLU A 104 -14.69 1.79 -4.69
CA GLU A 104 -14.15 3.13 -4.42
C GLU A 104 -12.72 3.04 -3.86
N SER A 105 -12.46 2.16 -2.88
CA SER A 105 -11.13 1.96 -2.31
C SER A 105 -10.15 1.44 -3.35
N LYS A 106 -10.50 0.40 -4.14
CA LYS A 106 -9.63 -0.12 -5.20
C LYS A 106 -9.20 0.96 -6.19
N ILE A 107 -10.14 1.79 -6.65
CA ILE A 107 -9.82 2.89 -7.58
C ILE A 107 -8.94 3.92 -6.90
N PHE A 108 -9.33 4.39 -5.72
CA PHE A 108 -8.62 5.44 -5.00
C PHE A 108 -7.19 5.03 -4.67
N GLU A 109 -6.99 3.85 -4.10
CA GLU A 109 -5.67 3.31 -3.76
C GLU A 109 -4.78 3.08 -4.99
N TYR A 110 -5.37 2.64 -6.11
CA TYR A 110 -4.62 2.49 -7.35
C TYR A 110 -4.18 3.84 -7.93
N LEU A 111 -5.04 4.86 -7.87
CA LEU A 111 -4.68 6.22 -8.27
C LEU A 111 -3.61 6.81 -7.36
N LEU A 112 -3.69 6.58 -6.04
CA LEU A 112 -2.68 6.99 -5.08
C LEU A 112 -1.30 6.37 -5.37
N LYS A 113 -1.28 5.07 -5.67
CA LYS A 113 -0.04 4.36 -6.07
C LYS A 113 0.56 4.92 -7.36
N ASN A 114 -0.25 5.52 -8.22
CA ASN A 114 0.16 6.16 -9.47
C ASN A 114 0.01 7.68 -9.40
N LYS A 115 0.26 8.27 -8.24
CA LYS A 115 0.18 9.71 -7.99
C LYS A 115 0.92 10.49 -9.07
N GLU A 116 0.33 11.63 -9.50
CA GLU A 116 0.85 12.52 -10.55
C GLU A 116 0.96 11.87 -11.95
N LYS A 117 0.45 10.64 -12.14
CA LYS A 117 0.41 9.97 -13.45
C LYS A 117 -1.03 9.76 -13.88
N VAL A 118 -1.26 9.87 -15.19
CA VAL A 118 -2.58 9.55 -15.76
C VAL A 118 -2.76 8.04 -15.81
N VAL A 119 -3.83 7.56 -15.19
CA VAL A 119 -4.25 6.16 -15.25
C VAL A 119 -5.36 6.03 -16.29
N SER A 120 -5.14 5.20 -17.31
CA SER A 120 -6.11 5.00 -18.38
C SER A 120 -7.39 4.31 -17.90
N PHE A 121 -8.50 4.52 -18.65
CA PHE A 121 -9.76 3.84 -18.37
C PHE A 121 -9.60 2.32 -18.34
N ASP A 122 -8.85 1.74 -19.29
CA ASP A 122 -8.66 0.28 -19.39
C ASP A 122 -7.95 -0.29 -18.15
N LYS A 123 -6.94 0.43 -17.63
CA LYS A 123 -6.27 0.03 -16.38
C LYS A 123 -7.23 0.05 -15.19
N ILE A 124 -8.11 1.06 -15.11
CA ILE A 124 -9.09 1.13 -14.02
C ILE A 124 -10.11 0.01 -14.15
N PHE A 125 -10.61 -0.29 -15.35
CA PHE A 125 -11.51 -1.41 -15.58
C PHE A 125 -10.87 -2.75 -15.22
N TYR A 126 -9.60 -2.94 -15.58
CA TYR A 126 -8.85 -4.15 -15.25
C TYR A 126 -8.76 -4.40 -13.73
N ILE A 127 -8.45 -3.38 -12.93
CA ILE A 127 -8.34 -3.53 -11.46
C ILE A 127 -9.69 -3.75 -10.77
N LEU A 128 -10.78 -3.36 -11.41
CA LEU A 128 -12.13 -3.59 -10.90
C LEU A 128 -12.63 -5.00 -11.17
N ASP A 129 -11.93 -5.76 -12.02
CA ASP A 129 -12.32 -7.11 -12.46
C ASP A 129 -13.79 -7.13 -12.98
N ASN A 130 -14.17 -6.05 -13.65
CA ASN A 130 -15.56 -5.83 -14.09
C ASN A 130 -15.58 -5.48 -15.57
N HIS A 131 -15.77 -6.51 -16.41
CA HIS A 131 -15.83 -6.38 -17.87
C HIS A 131 -17.08 -5.65 -18.37
N GLU A 132 -18.08 -5.46 -17.54
CA GLU A 132 -19.30 -4.70 -17.87
C GLU A 132 -19.22 -3.23 -17.46
N ALA A 133 -18.15 -2.81 -16.78
CA ALA A 133 -17.97 -1.43 -16.38
C ALA A 133 -17.79 -0.53 -17.60
N ASN A 134 -18.55 0.55 -17.66
CA ASN A 134 -18.48 1.55 -18.71
C ASN A 134 -18.03 2.92 -18.19
N LYS A 135 -17.66 3.82 -19.10
CA LYS A 135 -17.18 5.16 -18.73
C LYS A 135 -18.20 5.96 -17.88
N LYS A 136 -19.50 5.77 -18.06
CA LYS A 136 -20.54 6.46 -17.28
C LYS A 136 -20.56 5.96 -15.83
N SER A 137 -20.51 4.65 -15.63
CA SER A 137 -20.47 4.06 -14.28
C SER A 137 -19.20 4.49 -13.54
N LEU A 138 -18.05 4.49 -14.22
CA LEU A 138 -16.79 4.95 -13.65
C LEU A 138 -16.84 6.43 -13.25
N THR A 139 -17.38 7.29 -14.10
CA THR A 139 -17.56 8.73 -13.80
C THR A 139 -18.40 8.91 -12.52
N SER A 140 -19.47 8.13 -12.37
CA SER A 140 -20.31 8.16 -11.17
C SER A 140 -19.54 7.73 -9.91
N ILE A 141 -18.69 6.69 -10.01
CA ILE A 141 -17.87 6.23 -8.89
C ILE A 141 -16.84 7.31 -8.52
N ILE A 142 -16.13 7.88 -9.49
CA ILE A 142 -15.16 8.96 -9.27
C ILE A 142 -15.82 10.18 -8.60
N TYR A 143 -17.01 10.55 -9.04
CA TYR A 143 -17.79 11.62 -8.39
C TYR A 143 -18.05 11.31 -6.92
N LYS A 144 -18.48 10.08 -6.60
CA LYS A 144 -18.74 9.65 -5.22
C LYS A 144 -17.45 9.65 -4.38
N ILE A 145 -16.33 9.21 -4.93
CA ILE A 145 -15.03 9.28 -4.25
C ILE A 145 -14.69 10.73 -3.94
N ASN A 146 -14.70 11.62 -4.94
CA ASN A 146 -14.37 13.04 -4.75
C ASN A 146 -15.30 13.73 -3.71
N LYS A 147 -16.56 13.33 -3.64
CA LYS A 147 -17.51 13.88 -2.64
C LYS A 147 -17.17 13.47 -1.20
N LYS A 148 -16.50 12.34 -1.01
CA LYS A 148 -16.06 11.83 0.30
C LYS A 148 -14.71 12.41 0.74
N LEU A 149 -13.88 12.84 -0.21
CA LEU A 149 -12.58 13.46 0.06
C LEU A 149 -12.72 14.88 0.65
N PRO A 150 -11.72 15.41 1.35
CA PRO A 150 -11.76 16.78 1.89
C PRO A 150 -11.88 17.84 0.80
N LYS A 151 -11.37 17.57 -0.38
CA LYS A 151 -11.55 18.34 -1.63
C LYS A 151 -11.50 17.40 -2.82
N PRO A 152 -12.04 17.78 -3.99
CA PRO A 152 -11.89 16.97 -5.20
C PRO A 152 -10.42 16.82 -5.61
N MET A 153 -9.88 15.61 -5.52
CA MET A 153 -8.46 15.31 -5.83
C MET A 153 -8.30 14.54 -7.12
N ILE A 154 -9.35 13.82 -7.57
CA ILE A 154 -9.32 13.04 -8.80
C ILE A 154 -9.88 13.88 -9.93
N LYS A 155 -9.06 14.11 -10.96
CA LYS A 155 -9.42 14.89 -12.15
C LYS A 155 -9.53 13.98 -13.36
N ASN A 156 -10.51 14.26 -14.21
CA ASN A 156 -10.66 13.59 -15.51
C ASN A 156 -9.66 14.17 -16.51
N VAL A 157 -8.93 13.31 -17.20
CA VAL A 157 -8.13 13.64 -18.37
C VAL A 157 -8.93 13.15 -19.58
N LYS A 158 -9.46 14.12 -20.36
CA LYS A 158 -10.38 13.86 -21.46
C LYS A 158 -9.87 12.74 -22.36
N ASP A 159 -10.73 11.78 -22.65
CA ASP A 159 -10.51 10.61 -23.52
C ASP A 159 -9.37 9.67 -23.12
N VAL A 160 -8.64 9.93 -22.04
CA VAL A 160 -7.50 9.14 -21.58
C VAL A 160 -7.82 8.38 -20.28
N GLY A 161 -8.26 9.07 -19.21
CA GLY A 161 -8.44 8.43 -17.91
C GLY A 161 -8.56 9.44 -16.77
N TYR A 162 -7.97 9.07 -15.63
CA TYR A 162 -8.00 9.90 -14.43
C TYR A 162 -6.60 10.08 -13.84
N ILE A 163 -6.42 11.20 -13.14
CA ILE A 163 -5.20 11.52 -12.38
C ILE A 163 -5.59 11.97 -10.98
N ILE A 164 -4.80 11.59 -9.99
CA ILE A 164 -4.88 12.13 -8.64
C ILE A 164 -3.69 13.05 -8.39
N ALA A 165 -3.93 14.24 -7.84
CA ALA A 165 -2.92 15.24 -7.58
C ALA A 165 -3.24 16.05 -6.32
N GLY A 166 -2.22 16.63 -5.71
CA GLY A 166 -2.36 17.55 -4.58
C GLY A 166 -2.57 16.86 -3.22
N ILE A 167 -1.93 15.69 -3.04
CA ILE A 167 -1.78 14.97 -1.77
C ILE A 167 -0.32 15.10 -1.31
#